data_078b1271ec9690e5bf3205876295a768
#
_entry.id   078b1271ec9690e5bf3205876295a768
#
_cell.length_a   1.000
_cell.length_b   1.000
_cell.length_c   1.000
_cell.angle_alpha   90.00
_cell.angle_beta   90.00
_cell.angle_gamma   90.00
#
_symmetry.space_group_name_H-M   'P 1'
#
loop_
_entity.id
_entity.type
_entity.pdbx_description
1 polymer ?
#
loop_
_entity_poly.entity_id
_entity_poly.type
_entity_poly.pdbx_seq_one_letter_code
_entity_poly.pdbx_strand_id
1 'polypeptide(L)'
;MPRRPARCGPLDLGDTRATLPTGDVPERQVRAALIAASRSPAYDGPPPRHDHDGGPVAFGATTIVKAQHRLHEHLDTAVWFARLGALAGIPVPALLDFGVTSRQDGSRWWLVLERIHGNVVRDPAPVHQHSLGTALRSWHESAPLSGLALDDPGALGVMLGSARRFHPHTYPAFAELLAEASRGLEVTAIHGDVAVSHNTLVGEDGRLAAILDPGAVHIAPPEFDLAWALAVDMPRGAQPAPLLDAYGRDGINSETLDALLPLFQLRRLLDCHTIDEPDDARWLHASLGRRAPHLLRLPGVPAMP
;
A
#
# COMPACT_ATOMS: atom_id res chain seq x y z
N MET A 1 24.60 17.43 -12.56
CA MET A 1 23.44 18.33 -12.41
C MET A 1 22.35 17.51 -11.74
N PRO A 2 21.80 17.95 -10.60
CA PRO A 2 20.64 17.28 -10.02
C PRO A 2 19.49 17.34 -11.03
N ARG A 3 18.87 16.19 -11.31
CA ARG A 3 17.67 16.13 -12.17
C ARG A 3 16.55 16.86 -11.45
N ARG A 4 15.84 17.74 -12.15
CA ARG A 4 14.63 18.37 -11.59
C ARG A 4 13.65 17.24 -11.22
N PRO A 5 13.04 17.30 -10.03
CA PRO A 5 12.03 16.32 -9.64
C PRO A 5 10.88 16.35 -10.67
N ALA A 6 10.34 15.16 -10.92
CA ALA A 6 9.12 15.05 -11.72
C ALA A 6 7.98 15.71 -10.93
N ARG A 7 7.10 16.46 -11.59
CA ARG A 7 5.90 17.03 -10.97
C ARG A 7 4.69 16.27 -11.42
N CYS A 8 3.76 16.08 -10.52
CA CYS A 8 2.44 15.57 -10.84
C CYS A 8 1.81 16.50 -11.89
N GLY A 9 1.72 16.03 -13.13
CA GLY A 9 0.89 16.65 -14.15
C GLY A 9 -0.56 16.66 -13.67
N PRO A 10 -1.49 17.27 -14.41
CA PRO A 10 -2.90 17.08 -14.14
C PRO A 10 -3.10 15.54 -14.15
N LEU A 11 -3.48 14.99 -13.00
CA LEU A 11 -3.90 13.60 -12.93
C LEU A 11 -5.02 13.47 -13.96
N ASP A 12 -4.71 12.87 -15.11
CA ASP A 12 -5.71 12.61 -16.11
C ASP A 12 -6.63 11.51 -15.60
N LEU A 13 -7.61 11.91 -14.81
CA LEU A 13 -8.68 11.05 -14.34
C LEU A 13 -9.63 10.67 -15.49
N GLY A 14 -9.39 11.27 -16.70
CA GLY A 14 -10.30 11.18 -17.84
C GLY A 14 -10.47 9.76 -18.37
N ASP A 15 -9.49 8.89 -18.19
CA ASP A 15 -9.53 7.52 -18.70
C ASP A 15 -9.43 6.44 -17.62
N THR A 16 -9.62 6.78 -16.35
CA THR A 16 -9.90 5.78 -15.30
C THR A 16 -11.18 4.97 -15.59
N ARG A 17 -11.93 5.32 -16.65
CA ARG A 17 -12.96 4.46 -17.24
C ARG A 17 -12.37 3.34 -18.09
N ALA A 18 -11.17 3.45 -18.60
CA ALA A 18 -10.45 2.39 -19.25
C ALA A 18 -10.01 1.39 -18.15
N THR A 19 -10.95 0.61 -17.73
CA THR A 19 -10.94 -0.79 -17.32
C THR A 19 -9.55 -1.35 -16.97
N LEU A 20 -8.93 -0.85 -15.89
CA LEU A 20 -8.06 -1.75 -15.16
C LEU A 20 -8.92 -2.96 -14.76
N PRO A 21 -8.46 -4.18 -14.99
CA PRO A 21 -9.19 -5.35 -14.55
C PRO A 21 -9.27 -5.28 -13.02
N THR A 22 -10.38 -4.73 -12.51
CA THR A 22 -10.66 -4.68 -11.08
C THR A 22 -11.33 -5.99 -10.70
N GLY A 23 -10.71 -6.74 -9.81
CA GLY A 23 -11.29 -7.96 -9.32
C GLY A 23 -10.23 -8.88 -8.70
N ASP A 24 -10.73 -9.90 -8.03
CA ASP A 24 -9.88 -10.94 -7.50
C ASP A 24 -9.54 -11.93 -8.61
N VAL A 25 -8.34 -12.48 -8.55
CA VAL A 25 -7.94 -13.60 -9.38
C VAL A 25 -8.75 -14.82 -8.89
N PRO A 26 -9.36 -15.62 -9.78
CA PRO A 26 -10.05 -16.83 -9.37
C PRO A 26 -9.15 -17.73 -8.51
N GLU A 27 -9.65 -18.23 -7.39
CA GLU A 27 -8.91 -19.03 -6.40
C GLU A 27 -8.10 -20.17 -7.03
N ARG A 28 -8.69 -20.88 -7.99
CA ARG A 28 -8.01 -21.96 -8.74
C ARG A 28 -6.73 -21.49 -9.46
N GLN A 29 -6.68 -20.21 -9.89
CA GLN A 29 -5.53 -19.62 -10.58
C GLN A 29 -4.46 -19.17 -9.57
N VAL A 30 -4.87 -18.54 -8.46
CA VAL A 30 -3.99 -18.23 -7.32
C VAL A 30 -3.29 -19.49 -6.85
N ARG A 31 -4.05 -20.54 -6.63
CA ARG A 31 -3.55 -21.85 -6.22
C ARG A 31 -2.57 -22.46 -7.23
N ALA A 32 -2.89 -22.38 -8.51
CA ALA A 32 -1.97 -22.89 -9.54
C ALA A 32 -0.64 -22.13 -9.55
N ALA A 33 -0.67 -20.82 -9.31
CA ALA A 33 0.52 -20.00 -9.17
C ALA A 33 1.33 -20.37 -7.91
N LEU A 34 0.68 -20.59 -6.76
CA LEU A 34 1.33 -21.06 -5.53
C LEU A 34 1.98 -22.44 -5.72
N ILE A 35 1.31 -23.38 -6.39
CA ILE A 35 1.89 -24.69 -6.71
C ILE A 35 3.09 -24.55 -7.65
N ALA A 36 3.06 -23.63 -8.61
CA ALA A 36 4.21 -23.39 -9.47
C ALA A 36 5.38 -22.81 -8.67
N ALA A 37 5.11 -21.81 -7.82
CA ALA A 37 6.10 -21.21 -6.94
C ALA A 37 6.73 -22.23 -5.98
N SER A 38 5.95 -23.17 -5.44
CA SER A 38 6.44 -24.21 -4.52
C SER A 38 7.36 -25.25 -5.20
N ARG A 39 7.46 -25.24 -6.53
CA ARG A 39 8.41 -26.05 -7.29
C ARG A 39 9.72 -25.32 -7.56
N SER A 40 9.81 -24.04 -7.21
CA SER A 40 11.07 -23.30 -7.28
C SER A 40 12.11 -23.95 -6.34
N PRO A 41 13.36 -24.11 -6.77
CA PRO A 41 14.45 -24.58 -5.91
C PRO A 41 14.74 -23.58 -4.76
N ALA A 42 14.28 -22.33 -4.87
CA ALA A 42 14.41 -21.33 -3.82
C ALA A 42 13.40 -21.49 -2.68
N TYR A 43 12.32 -22.27 -2.86
CA TYR A 43 11.30 -22.48 -1.84
C TYR A 43 11.60 -23.71 -0.98
N ASP A 44 11.61 -23.54 0.34
CA ASP A 44 11.98 -24.56 1.33
C ASP A 44 10.78 -25.11 2.13
N GLY A 45 9.58 -24.79 1.71
CA GLY A 45 8.36 -25.21 2.40
C GLY A 45 7.64 -26.41 1.77
N PRO A 46 6.60 -26.92 2.44
CA PRO A 46 5.74 -27.95 1.90
C PRO A 46 4.90 -27.40 0.74
N PRO A 47 4.48 -28.25 -0.22
CA PRO A 47 3.50 -27.84 -1.22
C PRO A 47 2.25 -27.27 -0.56
N PRO A 48 1.66 -26.18 -1.11
CA PRO A 48 0.45 -25.59 -0.58
C PRO A 48 -0.67 -26.62 -0.48
N ARG A 49 -1.22 -26.81 0.73
CA ARG A 49 -2.29 -27.78 0.97
C ARG A 49 -3.64 -27.24 0.52
N HIS A 50 -4.58 -28.15 0.27
CA HIS A 50 -5.92 -27.84 -0.23
C HIS A 50 -6.79 -27.05 0.76
N ASP A 51 -6.48 -27.12 2.04
CA ASP A 51 -7.37 -26.79 3.15
C ASP A 51 -6.95 -25.56 3.95
N HIS A 52 -5.93 -24.80 3.49
CA HIS A 52 -5.58 -23.53 4.11
C HIS A 52 -6.35 -22.39 3.45
N ASP A 53 -6.98 -21.60 4.30
CA ASP A 53 -7.75 -20.38 4.01
C ASP A 53 -7.21 -19.60 2.82
N GLY A 54 -7.60 -19.98 1.62
CA GLY A 54 -7.47 -19.39 0.28
C GLY A 54 -6.55 -18.17 0.05
N GLY A 55 -5.61 -17.91 0.95
CA GLY A 55 -4.70 -16.78 0.90
C GLY A 55 -3.68 -16.92 -0.24
N PRO A 56 -3.20 -15.78 -0.77
CA PRO A 56 -2.23 -15.76 -1.87
C PRO A 56 -0.81 -16.13 -1.43
N VAL A 57 -0.62 -16.61 -0.21
CA VAL A 57 0.71 -16.84 0.41
C VAL A 57 0.81 -18.24 0.99
N ALA A 58 1.96 -18.90 0.80
CA ALA A 58 2.33 -20.10 1.51
C ALA A 58 3.72 -19.94 2.16
N PHE A 59 3.91 -20.59 3.33
CA PHE A 59 5.08 -20.39 4.16
C PHE A 59 5.99 -21.61 4.14
N GLY A 60 7.29 -21.39 3.89
CA GLY A 60 8.39 -22.29 4.15
C GLY A 60 9.06 -22.01 5.50
N ALA A 61 10.18 -22.66 5.77
CA ALA A 61 10.96 -22.43 6.98
C ALA A 61 11.64 -21.05 6.95
N THR A 62 12.33 -20.74 5.87
CA THR A 62 13.05 -19.49 5.65
C THR A 62 12.52 -18.66 4.48
N THR A 63 11.52 -19.17 3.78
CA THR A 63 10.96 -18.54 2.57
C THR A 63 9.45 -18.42 2.64
N ILE A 64 8.91 -17.54 1.82
CA ILE A 64 7.47 -17.45 1.53
C ILE A 64 7.26 -17.44 0.03
N VAL A 65 6.16 -18.02 -0.42
CA VAL A 65 5.68 -17.82 -1.79
C VAL A 65 4.43 -16.96 -1.78
N LYS A 66 4.38 -15.98 -2.68
CA LYS A 66 3.22 -15.13 -2.92
C LYS A 66 2.75 -15.29 -4.36
N ALA A 67 1.46 -15.46 -4.56
CA ALA A 67 0.85 -15.46 -5.88
C ALA A 67 0.00 -14.21 -6.09
N GLN A 68 -0.10 -13.76 -7.34
CA GLN A 68 -1.05 -12.72 -7.72
C GLN A 68 -2.46 -13.11 -7.28
N HIS A 69 -3.11 -12.25 -6.50
CA HIS A 69 -4.48 -12.50 -6.05
C HIS A 69 -5.46 -11.41 -6.49
N ARG A 70 -4.94 -10.27 -6.96
CA ARG A 70 -5.75 -9.21 -7.56
C ARG A 70 -5.28 -8.92 -8.98
N LEU A 71 -6.22 -8.62 -9.86
CA LEU A 71 -5.94 -8.42 -11.28
C LEU A 71 -5.07 -7.20 -11.56
N HIS A 72 -5.10 -6.19 -10.69
CA HIS A 72 -4.30 -4.97 -10.81
C HIS A 72 -2.87 -5.09 -10.26
N GLU A 73 -2.53 -6.20 -9.61
CA GLU A 73 -1.14 -6.39 -9.14
C GLU A 73 -0.24 -6.77 -10.30
N HIS A 74 0.86 -6.05 -10.46
CA HIS A 74 1.83 -6.24 -11.53
C HIS A 74 3.11 -6.88 -11.01
N LEU A 75 3.63 -7.88 -11.73
CA LEU A 75 4.89 -8.55 -11.40
C LEU A 75 6.05 -7.56 -11.38
N ASP A 76 6.11 -6.67 -12.37
CA ASP A 76 7.20 -5.70 -12.51
C ASP A 76 7.29 -4.78 -11.29
N THR A 77 6.15 -4.35 -10.75
CA THR A 77 6.07 -3.53 -9.53
C THR A 77 6.61 -4.30 -8.32
N ALA A 78 6.22 -5.56 -8.16
CA ALA A 78 6.67 -6.39 -7.05
C ALA A 78 8.18 -6.70 -7.11
N VAL A 79 8.70 -6.99 -8.30
CA VAL A 79 10.14 -7.21 -8.54
C VAL A 79 10.94 -5.92 -8.31
N TRP A 80 10.43 -4.80 -8.80
CA TRP A 80 11.03 -3.49 -8.63
C TRP A 80 11.11 -3.11 -7.14
N PHE A 81 10.02 -3.31 -6.38
CA PHE A 81 9.96 -3.04 -4.95
C PHE A 81 11.05 -3.81 -4.17
N ALA A 82 11.16 -5.12 -4.40
CA ALA A 82 12.15 -5.94 -3.71
C ALA A 82 13.59 -5.52 -4.04
N ARG A 83 13.85 -5.13 -5.30
CA ARG A 83 15.19 -4.65 -5.73
C ARG A 83 15.50 -3.28 -5.15
N LEU A 84 14.56 -2.37 -5.16
CA LEU A 84 14.78 -1.02 -4.67
C LEU A 84 14.98 -0.98 -3.17
N GLY A 85 14.19 -1.74 -2.40
CA GLY A 85 14.36 -1.83 -0.96
C GLY A 85 15.76 -2.27 -0.58
N ALA A 86 16.30 -3.28 -1.29
CA ALA A 86 17.67 -3.71 -1.08
C ALA A 86 18.72 -2.61 -1.40
N LEU A 87 18.50 -1.82 -2.46
CA LEU A 87 19.40 -0.71 -2.83
C LEU A 87 19.31 0.47 -1.86
N ALA A 88 18.11 0.77 -1.37
CA ALA A 88 17.87 1.88 -0.45
C ALA A 88 18.19 1.55 1.01
N GLY A 89 18.61 0.31 1.30
CA GLY A 89 18.85 -0.15 2.67
C GLY A 89 17.56 -0.23 3.51
N ILE A 90 16.42 -0.37 2.86
CA ILE A 90 15.13 -0.50 3.51
C ILE A 90 14.86 -1.97 3.79
N PRO A 91 14.35 -2.33 4.96
CA PRO A 91 14.05 -3.71 5.29
C PRO A 91 12.83 -4.18 4.47
N VAL A 92 13.07 -4.83 3.35
CA VAL A 92 12.07 -5.52 2.53
C VAL A 92 12.48 -6.97 2.32
N PRO A 93 11.55 -7.90 2.14
CA PRO A 93 11.89 -9.28 1.82
C PRO A 93 12.74 -9.39 0.56
N ALA A 94 13.86 -10.10 0.63
CA ALA A 94 14.68 -10.35 -0.55
C ALA A 94 13.90 -11.21 -1.55
N LEU A 95 13.96 -10.82 -2.84
CA LEU A 95 13.40 -11.62 -3.93
C LEU A 95 14.38 -12.74 -4.29
N LEU A 96 13.97 -13.98 -4.09
CA LEU A 96 14.78 -15.16 -4.33
C LEU A 96 14.51 -15.79 -5.71
N ASP A 97 13.23 -15.80 -6.12
CA ASP A 97 12.81 -16.30 -7.42
C ASP A 97 11.43 -15.74 -7.80
N PHE A 98 11.10 -15.76 -9.09
CA PHE A 98 9.79 -15.35 -9.58
C PHE A 98 9.47 -16.01 -10.92
N GLY A 99 8.19 -16.04 -11.26
CA GLY A 99 7.77 -16.58 -12.54
C GLY A 99 6.32 -16.31 -12.87
N VAL A 100 5.92 -16.82 -14.01
CA VAL A 100 4.56 -16.71 -14.53
C VAL A 100 4.03 -18.09 -14.89
N THR A 101 2.83 -18.40 -14.43
CA THR A 101 2.07 -19.57 -14.91
C THR A 101 1.18 -19.14 -16.05
N SER A 102 1.37 -19.72 -17.23
CA SER A 102 0.50 -19.50 -18.37
C SER A 102 -0.57 -20.60 -18.43
N ARG A 103 -1.83 -20.20 -18.51
CA ARG A 103 -2.99 -21.09 -18.68
C ARG A 103 -3.93 -20.53 -19.74
N GLN A 104 -4.86 -21.36 -20.22
CA GLN A 104 -5.87 -20.91 -21.20
C GLN A 104 -6.77 -19.76 -20.68
N ASP A 105 -6.93 -19.68 -19.35
CA ASP A 105 -7.74 -18.68 -18.65
C ASP A 105 -6.93 -17.46 -18.14
N GLY A 106 -5.69 -17.30 -18.59
CA GLY A 106 -4.80 -16.17 -18.29
C GLY A 106 -3.50 -16.56 -17.58
N SER A 107 -2.53 -15.68 -17.65
CA SER A 107 -1.25 -15.80 -16.95
C SER A 107 -1.34 -15.19 -15.55
N ARG A 108 -0.67 -15.83 -14.59
CA ARG A 108 -0.56 -15.34 -13.20
C ARG A 108 0.88 -15.42 -12.76
N TRP A 109 1.34 -14.38 -12.08
CA TRP A 109 2.67 -14.34 -11.54
C TRP A 109 2.74 -14.90 -10.11
N TRP A 110 3.95 -15.29 -9.72
CA TRP A 110 4.31 -15.70 -8.38
C TRP A 110 5.72 -15.24 -8.03
N LEU A 111 5.97 -15.11 -6.72
CA LEU A 111 7.26 -14.74 -6.14
C LEU A 111 7.65 -15.76 -5.09
N VAL A 112 8.96 -16.00 -4.95
CA VAL A 112 9.57 -16.60 -3.76
C VAL A 112 10.38 -15.52 -3.08
N LEU A 113 10.06 -15.24 -1.84
CA LEU A 113 10.65 -14.17 -1.03
C LEU A 113 11.30 -14.77 0.22
N GLU A 114 12.29 -14.09 0.75
CA GLU A 114 12.79 -14.34 2.08
C GLU A 114 11.67 -14.19 3.12
N ARG A 115 11.63 -15.11 4.09
CA ARG A 115 10.73 -15.01 5.24
C ARG A 115 11.39 -14.17 6.32
N ILE A 116 10.91 -12.96 6.53
CA ILE A 116 11.38 -12.10 7.61
C ILE A 116 10.59 -12.43 8.88
N HIS A 117 11.30 -12.58 9.99
CA HIS A 117 10.70 -12.78 11.30
C HIS A 117 10.47 -11.43 11.97
N GLY A 118 9.28 -11.24 12.52
CA GLY A 118 8.87 -10.04 13.21
C GLY A 118 7.42 -10.13 13.68
N ASN A 119 6.99 -9.13 14.41
CA ASN A 119 5.66 -9.07 14.97
C ASN A 119 4.80 -8.05 14.20
N VAL A 120 3.54 -8.40 13.98
CA VAL A 120 2.53 -7.42 13.58
C VAL A 120 2.14 -6.62 14.82
N VAL A 121 2.27 -5.30 14.74
CA VAL A 121 1.93 -4.38 15.83
C VAL A 121 0.56 -3.80 15.59
N ARG A 122 -0.34 -3.95 16.55
CA ARG A 122 -1.69 -3.36 16.47
C ARG A 122 -1.76 -1.98 17.10
N ASP A 123 -0.98 -1.76 18.16
CA ASP A 123 -0.93 -0.50 18.93
C ASP A 123 0.45 0.15 18.71
N PRO A 124 0.58 1.06 17.74
CA PRO A 124 1.88 1.63 17.36
C PRO A 124 2.48 2.51 18.45
N ALA A 125 3.61 2.07 19.03
CA ALA A 125 4.40 2.88 19.93
C ALA A 125 5.23 3.95 19.18
N PRO A 126 5.69 5.02 19.85
CA PRO A 126 6.52 6.06 19.23
C PRO A 126 7.76 5.54 18.51
N VAL A 127 8.43 4.49 19.05
CA VAL A 127 9.61 3.87 18.42
C VAL A 127 9.27 3.22 17.08
N HIS A 128 8.10 2.60 16.96
CA HIS A 128 7.64 1.99 15.72
C HIS A 128 7.38 3.06 14.65
N GLN A 129 6.67 4.12 15.04
CA GLN A 129 6.38 5.27 14.19
C GLN A 129 7.67 5.96 13.70
N HIS A 130 8.64 6.16 14.61
CA HIS A 130 9.95 6.72 14.27
C HIS A 130 10.68 5.85 13.25
N SER A 131 10.70 4.53 13.46
CA SER A 131 11.37 3.60 12.56
C SER A 131 10.73 3.60 11.15
N LEU A 132 9.39 3.65 11.07
CA LEU A 132 8.68 3.77 9.79
C LEU A 132 8.98 5.10 9.10
N GLY A 133 8.96 6.22 9.83
CA GLY A 133 9.28 7.54 9.27
C GLY A 133 10.66 7.59 8.64
N THR A 134 11.67 7.03 9.32
CA THR A 134 13.04 6.91 8.79
C THR A 134 13.09 6.06 7.52
N ALA A 135 12.39 4.93 7.50
CA ALA A 135 12.36 4.05 6.34
C ALA A 135 11.67 4.71 5.12
N LEU A 136 10.53 5.38 5.35
CA LEU A 136 9.83 6.11 4.30
C LEU A 136 10.66 7.26 3.72
N ARG A 137 11.40 8.00 4.56
CA ARG A 137 12.32 9.03 4.09
C ARG A 137 13.37 8.45 3.16
N SER A 138 14.06 7.39 3.59
CA SER A 138 15.06 6.70 2.77
C SER A 138 14.47 6.17 1.47
N TRP A 139 13.26 5.63 1.50
CA TRP A 139 12.54 5.15 0.33
C TRP A 139 12.29 6.28 -0.67
N HIS A 140 11.66 7.37 -0.25
CA HIS A 140 11.27 8.48 -1.11
C HIS A 140 12.48 9.21 -1.71
N GLU A 141 13.60 9.28 -1.00
CA GLU A 141 14.85 9.89 -1.49
C GLU A 141 15.61 9.00 -2.46
N SER A 142 15.56 7.67 -2.27
CA SER A 142 16.35 6.71 -3.02
C SER A 142 15.63 6.14 -4.22
N ALA A 143 14.29 6.25 -4.28
CA ALA A 143 13.49 5.63 -5.31
C ALA A 143 13.74 6.27 -6.68
N PRO A 144 14.52 5.62 -7.60
CA PRO A 144 14.66 6.14 -8.94
C PRO A 144 13.31 5.99 -9.65
N LEU A 145 12.79 7.08 -10.19
CA LEU A 145 11.59 7.05 -11.02
C LEU A 145 11.84 6.30 -12.36
N SER A 146 13.09 6.04 -12.70
CA SER A 146 13.48 5.33 -13.92
C SER A 146 13.32 3.81 -13.71
N GLY A 147 12.40 3.20 -14.42
CA GLY A 147 12.17 1.75 -14.43
C GLY A 147 10.82 1.30 -13.86
N LEU A 148 10.06 2.17 -13.23
CA LEU A 148 8.63 1.99 -13.11
C LEU A 148 8.01 2.29 -14.48
N ALA A 149 7.07 1.48 -14.91
CA ALA A 149 6.20 1.82 -16.04
C ALA A 149 5.32 3.01 -15.61
N LEU A 150 5.90 4.22 -15.73
CA LEU A 150 5.32 5.48 -15.23
C LEU A 150 4.09 5.92 -16.02
N ASP A 151 3.89 5.29 -17.18
CA ASP A 151 2.77 5.58 -18.08
C ASP A 151 1.47 4.87 -17.65
N ASP A 152 1.50 4.12 -16.52
CA ASP A 152 0.30 3.48 -16.02
C ASP A 152 -0.44 4.42 -15.03
N PRO A 153 -1.47 5.16 -15.50
CA PRO A 153 -2.36 5.90 -14.60
C PRO A 153 -3.09 4.95 -13.63
N GLY A 154 -2.89 3.63 -13.82
CA GLY A 154 -3.40 2.58 -12.99
C GLY A 154 -2.95 2.58 -11.55
N ALA A 155 -1.85 3.21 -11.24
CA ALA A 155 -1.31 3.14 -9.89
C ALA A 155 -2.10 4.01 -8.90
N LEU A 156 -2.51 5.21 -9.28
CA LEU A 156 -3.54 5.94 -8.53
C LEU A 156 -4.87 5.16 -8.59
N GLY A 157 -5.15 4.49 -9.70
CA GLY A 157 -6.27 3.58 -9.90
C GLY A 157 -6.26 2.39 -8.94
N VAL A 158 -5.11 1.88 -8.51
CA VAL A 158 -5.02 0.80 -7.50
C VAL A 158 -5.47 1.31 -6.13
N MET A 159 -4.95 2.44 -5.70
CA MET A 159 -5.36 3.07 -4.44
C MET A 159 -6.84 3.47 -4.47
N LEU A 160 -7.32 3.94 -5.61
CA LEU A 160 -8.71 4.29 -5.85
C LEU A 160 -9.56 3.08 -6.24
N GLY A 161 -8.97 1.98 -6.70
CA GLY A 161 -9.67 0.80 -7.21
C GLY A 161 -10.45 0.06 -6.14
N SER A 162 -9.91 -0.06 -4.93
CA SER A 162 -10.66 -0.59 -3.78
C SER A 162 -11.81 0.35 -3.42
N ALA A 163 -11.56 1.65 -3.33
CA ALA A 163 -12.61 2.62 -3.07
C ALA A 163 -13.70 2.60 -4.16
N ARG A 164 -13.33 2.47 -5.43
CA ARG A 164 -14.30 2.33 -6.54
C ARG A 164 -15.13 1.05 -6.46
N ARG A 165 -14.50 -0.07 -6.09
CA ARG A 165 -15.18 -1.37 -6.03
C ARG A 165 -16.18 -1.42 -4.88
N PHE A 166 -15.78 -0.98 -3.70
CA PHE A 166 -16.58 -1.11 -2.48
C PHE A 166 -17.47 0.11 -2.22
N HIS A 167 -17.10 1.28 -2.77
CA HIS A 167 -17.79 2.55 -2.54
C HIS A 167 -18.00 3.33 -3.85
N PRO A 168 -18.68 2.75 -4.84
CA PRO A 168 -18.80 3.33 -6.18
C PRO A 168 -19.49 4.70 -6.20
N HIS A 169 -20.32 4.99 -5.22
CA HIS A 169 -21.03 6.28 -5.10
C HIS A 169 -20.15 7.39 -4.53
N THR A 170 -19.20 7.07 -3.65
CA THR A 170 -18.27 8.05 -3.04
C THR A 170 -17.07 8.30 -3.93
N TYR A 171 -16.68 7.30 -4.71
CA TYR A 171 -15.46 7.30 -5.50
C TYR A 171 -15.25 8.53 -6.41
N PRO A 172 -16.22 9.01 -7.22
CA PRO A 172 -15.98 10.13 -8.12
C PRO A 172 -15.59 11.40 -7.37
N ALA A 173 -16.32 11.75 -6.32
CA ALA A 173 -16.02 12.94 -5.51
C ALA A 173 -14.69 12.81 -4.76
N PHE A 174 -14.38 11.62 -4.23
CA PHE A 174 -13.11 11.35 -3.59
C PHE A 174 -11.93 11.50 -4.56
N ALA A 175 -12.04 10.96 -5.78
CA ALA A 175 -11.01 11.04 -6.80
C ALA A 175 -10.75 12.51 -7.25
N GLU A 176 -11.80 13.31 -7.42
CA GLU A 176 -11.69 14.73 -7.75
C GLU A 176 -10.96 15.51 -6.65
N LEU A 177 -11.33 15.31 -5.39
CA LEU A 177 -10.70 15.97 -4.25
C LEU A 177 -9.22 15.58 -4.11
N LEU A 178 -8.90 14.29 -4.32
CA LEU A 178 -7.54 13.82 -4.27
C LEU A 178 -6.68 14.40 -5.40
N ALA A 179 -7.23 14.47 -6.62
CA ALA A 179 -6.57 15.07 -7.77
C ALA A 179 -6.30 16.57 -7.55
N GLU A 180 -7.26 17.29 -6.97
CA GLU A 180 -7.09 18.70 -6.62
C GLU A 180 -5.99 18.90 -5.59
N ALA A 181 -6.01 18.12 -4.49
CA ALA A 181 -5.03 18.19 -3.42
C ALA A 181 -3.61 17.79 -3.88
N SER A 182 -3.48 17.05 -4.97
CA SER A 182 -2.19 16.55 -5.50
C SER A 182 -1.62 17.41 -6.62
N ARG A 183 -2.36 18.40 -7.10
CA ARG A 183 -2.00 19.16 -8.31
C ARG A 183 -0.69 19.92 -8.17
N GLY A 184 0.25 19.65 -9.07
CA GLY A 184 1.53 20.36 -9.15
C GLY A 184 2.53 20.01 -8.07
N LEU A 185 2.26 18.99 -7.24
CA LEU A 185 3.18 18.49 -6.23
C LEU A 185 4.33 17.71 -6.85
N GLU A 186 5.45 17.64 -6.15
CA GLU A 186 6.55 16.74 -6.48
C GLU A 186 6.14 15.30 -6.20
N VAL A 187 6.59 14.38 -7.06
CA VAL A 187 6.22 12.97 -6.96
C VAL A 187 7.45 12.09 -6.83
N THR A 188 7.27 11.01 -6.12
CA THR A 188 8.24 9.92 -5.97
C THR A 188 7.51 8.58 -6.08
N ALA A 189 8.26 7.48 -6.03
CA ALA A 189 7.65 6.18 -5.83
C ALA A 189 7.22 6.06 -4.37
N ILE A 190 5.95 5.77 -4.13
CA ILE A 190 5.39 5.54 -2.81
C ILE A 190 4.96 4.08 -2.65
N HIS A 191 4.83 3.61 -1.43
CA HIS A 191 4.29 2.29 -1.13
C HIS A 191 2.77 2.23 -1.34
N GLY A 192 2.06 3.27 -0.94
CA GLY A 192 0.62 3.45 -1.14
C GLY A 192 -0.28 2.69 -0.17
N ASP A 193 0.27 1.77 0.64
CA ASP A 193 -0.51 0.95 1.59
C ASP A 193 0.30 0.53 2.82
N VAL A 194 1.16 1.40 3.36
CA VAL A 194 2.02 1.10 4.51
C VAL A 194 1.64 1.91 5.74
N ALA A 195 1.54 1.23 6.88
CA ALA A 195 1.44 1.81 8.21
C ALA A 195 2.12 0.86 9.22
N VAL A 196 2.39 1.31 10.45
CA VAL A 196 3.01 0.43 11.47
C VAL A 196 2.12 -0.77 11.78
N SER A 197 0.82 -0.56 11.84
CA SER A 197 -0.14 -1.64 12.09
C SER A 197 -0.62 -2.36 10.81
N HIS A 198 -0.04 -2.02 9.66
CA HIS A 198 -0.44 -2.57 8.37
C HIS A 198 0.74 -2.66 7.40
N ASN A 199 0.96 -3.83 6.83
CA ASN A 199 2.04 -4.13 5.89
C ASN A 199 3.46 -3.89 6.44
N THR A 200 3.65 -3.97 7.76
CA THR A 200 4.97 -3.95 8.39
C THR A 200 5.16 -5.09 9.38
N LEU A 201 6.42 -5.45 9.60
CA LEU A 201 6.86 -6.28 10.71
C LEU A 201 7.83 -5.48 11.58
N VAL A 202 7.72 -5.68 12.90
CA VAL A 202 8.58 -5.04 13.90
C VAL A 202 9.40 -6.12 14.61
N GLY A 203 10.68 -5.86 14.76
CA GLY A 203 11.61 -6.73 15.48
C GLY A 203 11.43 -6.64 17.01
N GLU A 204 12.15 -7.50 17.73
CA GLU A 204 12.15 -7.51 19.20
C GLU A 204 12.70 -6.19 19.81
N ASP A 205 13.55 -5.48 19.07
CA ASP A 205 14.10 -4.17 19.46
C ASP A 205 13.11 -3.00 19.23
N GLY A 206 11.91 -3.27 18.77
CA GLY A 206 10.89 -2.29 18.45
C GLY A 206 11.13 -1.52 17.15
N ARG A 207 12.14 -1.91 16.35
CA ARG A 207 12.41 -1.30 15.05
C ARG A 207 11.70 -2.04 13.94
N LEU A 208 11.52 -1.36 12.82
CA LEU A 208 10.97 -1.96 11.61
C LEU A 208 11.88 -3.10 11.12
N ALA A 209 11.35 -4.30 11.07
CA ALA A 209 12.02 -5.49 10.53
C ALA A 209 11.74 -5.69 9.05
N ALA A 210 10.54 -5.33 8.59
CA ALA A 210 10.19 -5.35 7.16
C ALA A 210 9.03 -4.44 6.82
N ILE A 211 9.05 -3.94 5.57
CA ILE A 211 7.88 -3.45 4.83
C ILE A 211 7.45 -4.55 3.87
N LEU A 212 6.16 -4.85 3.85
CA LEU A 212 5.56 -5.96 3.11
C LEU A 212 4.57 -5.45 2.06
N ASP A 213 4.17 -6.35 1.18
CA ASP A 213 3.09 -6.18 0.21
C ASP A 213 3.19 -4.97 -0.73
N PRO A 214 3.96 -5.08 -1.80
CA PRO A 214 4.16 -4.02 -2.79
C PRO A 214 2.97 -3.80 -3.73
N GLY A 215 1.81 -4.39 -3.44
CA GLY A 215 0.66 -4.38 -4.36
C GLY A 215 0.10 -2.99 -4.69
N ALA A 216 0.41 -1.99 -3.86
CA ALA A 216 -0.06 -0.61 -4.03
C ALA A 216 1.06 0.39 -4.41
N VAL A 217 2.27 -0.09 -4.70
CA VAL A 217 3.39 0.79 -5.10
C VAL A 217 3.06 1.54 -6.39
N HIS A 218 3.20 2.86 -6.36
CA HIS A 218 2.94 3.73 -7.49
C HIS A 218 3.68 5.07 -7.36
N ILE A 219 3.46 5.99 -8.31
CA ILE A 219 4.04 7.32 -8.28
C ILE A 219 3.02 8.33 -7.80
N ALA A 220 3.34 8.99 -6.69
CA ALA A 220 2.51 10.01 -6.09
C ALA A 220 3.36 10.93 -5.18
N PRO A 221 2.80 12.00 -4.64
CA PRO A 221 3.46 12.78 -3.60
C PRO A 221 3.82 11.93 -2.39
N PRO A 222 5.00 12.12 -1.78
CA PRO A 222 5.42 11.36 -0.60
C PRO A 222 4.48 11.50 0.59
N GLU A 223 3.77 12.62 0.68
CA GLU A 223 2.74 12.88 1.69
C GLU A 223 1.60 11.86 1.66
N PHE A 224 1.41 11.13 0.55
CA PHE A 224 0.41 10.07 0.46
C PHE A 224 0.69 8.93 1.43
N ASP A 225 1.95 8.44 1.47
CA ASP A 225 2.34 7.40 2.43
C ASP A 225 2.21 7.89 3.88
N LEU A 226 2.61 9.14 4.14
CA LEU A 226 2.48 9.74 5.47
C LEU A 226 1.01 9.89 5.90
N ALA A 227 0.16 10.42 5.01
CA ALA A 227 -1.27 10.58 5.28
C ALA A 227 -1.96 9.22 5.48
N TRP A 228 -1.60 8.21 4.70
CA TRP A 228 -2.13 6.85 4.86
C TRP A 228 -1.69 6.22 6.18
N ALA A 229 -0.38 6.25 6.49
CA ALA A 229 0.13 5.71 7.76
C ALA A 229 -0.56 6.35 8.97
N LEU A 230 -0.73 7.67 8.95
CA LEU A 230 -1.45 8.38 10.01
C LEU A 230 -2.94 8.01 10.05
N ALA A 231 -3.61 7.91 8.91
CA ALA A 231 -5.03 7.55 8.86
C ALA A 231 -5.30 6.15 9.42
N VAL A 232 -4.37 5.21 9.23
CA VAL A 232 -4.46 3.83 9.73
C VAL A 232 -4.10 3.73 11.21
N ASP A 233 -3.02 4.39 11.64
CA ASP A 233 -2.45 4.19 12.97
C ASP A 233 -3.03 5.11 14.06
N MET A 234 -3.51 6.32 13.70
CA MET A 234 -4.08 7.25 14.70
C MET A 234 -5.31 6.72 15.44
N PRO A 235 -6.25 5.99 14.81
CA PRO A 235 -7.34 5.34 15.52
C PRO A 235 -6.87 4.37 16.59
N ARG A 236 -5.66 3.83 16.44
CA ARG A 236 -4.99 2.86 17.32
C ARG A 236 -4.03 3.52 18.31
N GLY A 237 -4.16 4.82 18.52
CA GLY A 237 -3.43 5.59 19.53
C GLY A 237 -2.09 6.18 19.08
N ALA A 238 -1.68 5.99 17.83
CA ALA A 238 -0.45 6.61 17.33
C ALA A 238 -0.53 8.14 17.37
N GLN A 239 0.64 8.75 17.65
CA GLN A 239 0.80 10.20 17.59
C GLN A 239 1.53 10.56 16.28
N PRO A 240 1.17 11.66 15.59
CA PRO A 240 1.83 12.06 14.34
C PRO A 240 3.32 12.38 14.49
N ALA A 241 3.69 13.01 15.60
CA ALA A 241 5.03 13.58 15.77
C ALA A 241 6.18 12.56 15.57
N PRO A 242 6.19 11.35 16.17
CA PRO A 242 7.30 10.42 15.99
C PRO A 242 7.54 10.01 14.54
N LEU A 243 6.47 9.83 13.75
CA LEU A 243 6.56 9.53 12.32
C LEU A 243 7.14 10.72 11.55
N LEU A 244 6.54 11.91 11.73
CA LEU A 244 6.86 13.11 10.96
C LEU A 244 8.24 13.67 11.31
N ASP A 245 8.66 13.62 12.59
CA ASP A 245 9.97 14.06 13.02
C ASP A 245 11.07 13.14 12.48
N ALA A 246 10.83 11.83 12.44
CA ALA A 246 11.76 10.86 11.88
C ALA A 246 11.84 10.91 10.36
N TYR A 247 10.75 11.21 9.70
CA TYR A 247 10.74 11.46 8.26
C TYR A 247 11.54 12.74 7.92
N GLY A 248 11.55 13.74 8.82
CA GLY A 248 12.18 15.05 8.62
C GLY A 248 11.16 16.08 8.08
N ARG A 249 10.84 17.04 8.94
CA ARG A 249 9.83 18.06 8.65
C ARG A 249 10.16 18.95 7.46
N ASP A 250 11.43 19.10 7.12
CA ASP A 250 11.94 19.81 5.95
C ASP A 250 11.60 19.12 4.62
N GLY A 251 11.36 17.82 4.66
CA GLY A 251 10.93 17.02 3.52
C GLY A 251 9.42 16.88 3.34
N ILE A 252 8.63 17.57 4.19
CA ILE A 252 7.17 17.48 4.19
C ILE A 252 6.55 18.82 3.83
N ASN A 253 5.68 18.83 2.85
CA ASN A 253 4.78 19.97 2.65
C ASN A 253 3.60 19.83 3.62
N SER A 254 3.64 20.61 4.72
CA SER A 254 2.63 20.51 5.78
C SER A 254 1.23 20.89 5.30
N GLU A 255 1.10 21.88 4.41
CA GLU A 255 -0.21 22.26 3.85
C GLU A 255 -0.80 21.12 3.02
N THR A 256 0.05 20.45 2.24
CA THR A 256 -0.34 19.26 1.47
C THR A 256 -0.78 18.11 2.39
N LEU A 257 0.02 17.81 3.42
CA LEU A 257 -0.32 16.76 4.36
C LEU A 257 -1.63 17.06 5.10
N ASP A 258 -1.85 18.31 5.50
CA ASP A 258 -3.09 18.74 6.17
C ASP A 258 -4.32 18.64 5.24
N ALA A 259 -4.14 18.85 3.95
CA ALA A 259 -5.21 18.67 2.95
C ALA A 259 -5.49 17.18 2.65
N LEU A 260 -4.44 16.37 2.59
CA LEU A 260 -4.55 14.95 2.25
C LEU A 260 -5.05 14.09 3.42
N LEU A 261 -4.63 14.37 4.65
CA LEU A 261 -4.95 13.53 5.80
C LEU A 261 -6.46 13.29 5.97
N PRO A 262 -7.36 14.28 5.87
CA PRO A 262 -8.80 14.02 5.92
C PRO A 262 -9.30 13.11 4.80
N LEU A 263 -8.73 13.20 3.59
CA LEU A 263 -9.10 12.34 2.46
C LEU A 263 -8.70 10.89 2.74
N PHE A 264 -7.50 10.65 3.27
CA PHE A 264 -7.05 9.32 3.64
C PHE A 264 -7.82 8.77 4.86
N GLN A 265 -8.22 9.63 5.81
CA GLN A 265 -9.13 9.24 6.89
C GLN A 265 -10.50 8.83 6.36
N LEU A 266 -11.03 9.51 5.34
CA LEU A 266 -12.26 9.08 4.67
C LEU A 266 -12.09 7.72 4.00
N ARG A 267 -11.00 7.54 3.24
CA ARG A 267 -10.69 6.22 2.63
C ARG A 267 -10.66 5.13 3.68
N ARG A 268 -9.91 5.34 4.78
CA ARG A 268 -9.80 4.37 5.87
C ARG A 268 -11.15 4.11 6.55
N LEU A 269 -11.98 5.13 6.74
CA LEU A 269 -13.34 4.98 7.26
C LEU A 269 -14.17 4.04 6.38
N LEU A 270 -14.10 4.21 5.07
CA LEU A 270 -14.79 3.35 4.11
C LEU A 270 -14.28 1.91 4.17
N ASP A 271 -12.95 1.72 4.27
CA ASP A 271 -12.32 0.40 4.42
C ASP A 271 -12.77 -0.28 5.72
N CYS A 272 -12.84 0.43 6.87
CA CYS A 272 -13.30 -0.09 8.15
C CYS A 272 -14.72 -0.66 8.09
N HIS A 273 -15.61 -0.06 7.32
CA HIS A 273 -16.95 -0.59 7.11
C HIS A 273 -16.97 -1.88 6.29
N THR A 274 -15.97 -2.10 5.46
CA THR A 274 -15.85 -3.30 4.62
C THR A 274 -15.25 -4.48 5.38
N ILE A 275 -14.31 -4.20 6.30
CA ILE A 275 -13.56 -5.23 7.04
C ILE A 275 -14.01 -5.38 8.50
N ASP A 276 -15.12 -4.74 8.89
CA ASP A 276 -15.72 -4.79 10.23
C ASP A 276 -14.77 -4.36 11.36
N GLU A 277 -14.24 -3.15 11.25
CA GLU A 277 -13.44 -2.48 12.29
C GLU A 277 -14.21 -1.29 12.92
N PRO A 278 -15.21 -1.53 13.74
CA PRO A 278 -16.13 -0.48 14.21
C PRO A 278 -15.49 0.56 15.13
N ASP A 279 -14.45 0.21 15.88
CA ASP A 279 -13.75 1.14 16.78
C ASP A 279 -12.95 2.17 15.98
N ASP A 280 -12.17 1.71 14.99
CA ASP A 280 -11.45 2.59 14.06
C ASP A 280 -12.44 3.49 13.31
N ALA A 281 -13.55 2.92 12.83
CA ALA A 281 -14.60 3.67 12.13
C ALA A 281 -15.18 4.79 12.99
N ARG A 282 -15.50 4.54 14.26
CA ARG A 282 -16.00 5.56 15.19
C ARG A 282 -15.01 6.69 15.40
N TRP A 283 -13.75 6.35 15.61
CA TRP A 283 -12.69 7.34 15.78
C TRP A 283 -12.53 8.22 14.53
N LEU A 284 -12.46 7.60 13.35
CA LEU A 284 -12.30 8.29 12.06
C LEU A 284 -13.47 9.21 11.77
N HIS A 285 -14.70 8.74 11.99
CA HIS A 285 -15.90 9.56 11.82
C HIS A 285 -15.89 10.80 12.74
N ALA A 286 -15.53 10.63 14.02
CA ALA A 286 -15.41 11.74 14.95
C ALA A 286 -14.28 12.71 14.56
N SER A 287 -13.14 12.20 14.05
CA SER A 287 -12.04 13.02 13.55
C SER A 287 -12.46 13.85 12.34
N LEU A 288 -13.08 13.23 11.35
CA LEU A 288 -13.61 13.90 10.15
C LEU A 288 -14.69 14.93 10.50
N GLY A 289 -15.56 14.61 11.45
CA GLY A 289 -16.60 15.54 11.93
C GLY A 289 -16.02 16.86 12.47
N ARG A 290 -14.85 16.81 13.08
CA ARG A 290 -14.13 18.01 13.58
C ARG A 290 -13.31 18.73 12.50
N ARG A 291 -12.66 18.00 11.58
CA ARG A 291 -11.68 18.55 10.64
C ARG A 291 -12.24 18.87 9.26
N ALA A 292 -13.10 18.00 8.75
CA ALA A 292 -13.62 18.07 7.39
C ALA A 292 -15.06 17.50 7.31
N PRO A 293 -16.03 18.11 8.00
CA PRO A 293 -17.40 17.57 8.08
C PRO A 293 -18.11 17.47 6.72
N HIS A 294 -17.66 18.21 5.71
CA HIS A 294 -18.19 18.14 4.35
C HIS A 294 -17.91 16.77 3.70
N LEU A 295 -16.80 16.09 4.05
CA LEU A 295 -16.48 14.75 3.54
C LEU A 295 -17.47 13.69 4.00
N LEU A 296 -18.03 13.82 5.21
CA LEU A 296 -19.04 12.90 5.73
C LEU A 296 -20.41 13.05 5.02
N ARG A 297 -20.57 14.11 4.21
CA ARG A 297 -21.80 14.35 3.43
C ARG A 297 -21.69 13.85 2.00
N LEU A 298 -20.55 13.29 1.60
CA LEU A 298 -20.39 12.74 0.25
C LEU A 298 -21.34 11.56 0.06
N PRO A 299 -21.86 11.38 -1.17
CA PRO A 299 -22.73 10.25 -1.47
C PRO A 299 -22.09 8.93 -1.13
N GLY A 300 -22.82 8.05 -0.46
CA GLY A 300 -22.34 6.69 -0.14
C GLY A 300 -21.43 6.58 1.11
N VAL A 301 -21.11 7.68 1.78
CA VAL A 301 -20.44 7.61 3.09
C VAL A 301 -21.45 7.09 4.11
N PRO A 302 -21.14 5.98 4.81
CA PRO A 302 -22.06 5.41 5.80
C PRO A 302 -22.31 6.39 6.96
N ALA A 303 -23.58 6.51 7.37
CA ALA A 303 -23.90 7.14 8.64
C ALA A 303 -23.39 6.24 9.77
N MET A 304 -22.86 6.85 10.82
CA MET A 304 -22.55 6.08 12.03
C MET A 304 -23.86 5.64 12.71
N PRO A 305 -23.91 4.40 13.18
CA PRO A 305 -25.03 3.88 13.95
C PRO A 305 -25.21 4.60 15.28
#